data_905270813708fbb61ffc7dd74a706b81
#
_entry.id   905270813708fbb61ffc7dd74a706b81
#
_cell.length_a   1.000
_cell.length_b   1.000
_cell.length_c   1.000
_cell.angle_alpha   90.00
_cell.angle_beta   90.00
_cell.angle_gamma   90.00
#
_symmetry.space_group_name_H-M   'P 1'
#
loop_
_entity.id
_entity.type
_entity.pdbx_description
1 polymer ?
#
loop_
_entity_poly.entity_id
_entity_poly.type
_entity_poly.pdbx_seq_one_letter_code
_entity_poly.pdbx_strand_id
1 'polypeptide(L)'
;WSNFTKYFAANFERFGLKKLISTSYAKGAGNEQLTLFEMDSPLYDSDKHDDHGKVFTLTCDKNGSGRVDTDDIEFSGYLEGDGDFRSAEVKALRDEADIIITNPPFSLFREFLAWILEAGKQFVILGNMNAITYKEVFPHLKDNEIWLGYKSLNQDMYFDVPDERKEWLLANKKE
;
A
#
# COMPACT_ATOMS: atom_id res chain seq x y z
N TRP A 1 3.09 -5.09 -7.38
CA TRP A 1 2.02 -4.77 -6.39
C TRP A 1 2.52 -4.99 -4.96
N SER A 2 2.04 -4.15 -4.06
CA SER A 2 2.37 -4.30 -2.66
C SER A 2 1.72 -5.57 -2.07
N ASN A 3 2.30 -6.10 -0.99
CA ASN A 3 1.69 -7.21 -0.27
C ASN A 3 0.31 -6.84 0.31
N PHE A 4 0.06 -5.57 0.59
CA PHE A 4 -1.27 -5.09 0.96
C PHE A 4 -2.27 -5.26 -0.17
N THR A 5 -1.92 -4.84 -1.38
CA THR A 5 -2.79 -4.99 -2.55
C THR A 5 -3.18 -6.44 -2.75
N LYS A 6 -2.21 -7.37 -2.71
CA LYS A 6 -2.47 -8.81 -2.85
C LYS A 6 -3.38 -9.34 -1.74
N TYR A 7 -3.12 -8.94 -0.49
CA TYR A 7 -3.92 -9.39 0.64
C TYR A 7 -5.38 -8.93 0.57
N PHE A 8 -5.61 -7.65 0.24
CA PHE A 8 -6.96 -7.13 0.14
C PHE A 8 -7.69 -7.62 -1.10
N ALA A 9 -7.00 -7.83 -2.22
CA ALA A 9 -7.59 -8.46 -3.39
C ALA A 9 -8.03 -9.90 -3.11
N ALA A 10 -7.17 -10.71 -2.51
CA ALA A 10 -7.48 -12.10 -2.14
C ALA A 10 -8.61 -12.22 -1.09
N ASN A 11 -8.93 -11.16 -0.37
CA ASN A 11 -9.99 -11.12 0.63
C ASN A 11 -11.09 -10.10 0.28
N PHE A 12 -11.21 -9.73 -0.98
CA PHE A 12 -12.11 -8.66 -1.44
C PHE A 12 -13.56 -8.87 -0.98
N GLU A 13 -14.12 -10.03 -1.27
CA GLU A 13 -15.48 -10.39 -0.88
C GLU A 13 -15.63 -10.55 0.63
N ARG A 14 -14.64 -11.15 1.31
CA ARG A 14 -14.65 -11.34 2.77
C ARG A 14 -14.75 -10.02 3.52
N PHE A 15 -14.10 -8.98 3.03
CA PHE A 15 -14.16 -7.64 3.62
C PHE A 15 -15.32 -6.81 3.10
N GLY A 16 -16.09 -7.29 2.14
CA GLY A 16 -17.21 -6.58 1.54
C GLY A 16 -16.75 -5.32 0.80
N LEU A 17 -15.55 -5.36 0.20
CA LEU A 17 -15.02 -4.23 -0.56
C LEU A 17 -15.88 -4.00 -1.80
N LYS A 18 -16.07 -2.73 -2.14
CA LYS A 18 -16.73 -2.31 -3.38
C LYS A 18 -15.72 -1.96 -4.46
N LYS A 19 -14.58 -1.42 -4.04
CA LYS A 19 -13.49 -1.00 -4.90
C LYS A 19 -12.18 -1.04 -4.11
N LEU A 20 -11.13 -1.56 -4.72
CA LEU A 20 -9.77 -1.47 -4.23
C LEU A 20 -8.96 -0.65 -5.23
N ILE A 21 -8.34 0.43 -4.77
CA ILE A 21 -7.41 1.23 -5.57
C ILE A 21 -6.02 1.05 -4.97
N SER A 22 -5.06 0.71 -5.80
CA SER A 22 -3.65 0.64 -5.42
C SER A 22 -2.85 1.60 -6.27
N THR A 23 -2.05 2.43 -5.63
CA THR A 23 -1.13 3.35 -6.31
C THR A 23 0.31 2.96 -6.03
N SER A 24 1.19 3.20 -6.98
CA SER A 24 2.63 3.08 -6.79
C SER A 24 3.32 4.42 -7.02
N TYR A 25 4.40 4.63 -6.29
CA TYR A 25 5.31 5.74 -6.52
C TYR A 25 6.34 5.35 -7.58
N ALA A 26 6.64 6.24 -8.53
CA ALA A 26 7.68 6.02 -9.53
C ALA A 26 9.05 6.06 -8.86
N LYS A 27 9.86 5.03 -9.07
CA LYS A 27 11.20 4.89 -8.46
C LYS A 27 12.35 5.36 -9.34
N GLY A 28 12.04 5.90 -10.53
CA GLY A 28 13.04 6.23 -11.55
C GLY A 28 13.51 5.01 -12.35
N ALA A 29 14.15 5.26 -13.48
CA ALA A 29 14.55 4.25 -14.45
C ALA A 29 15.36 3.10 -13.83
N GLY A 30 14.96 1.87 -14.07
CA GLY A 30 15.80 0.68 -13.98
C GLY A 30 15.51 -0.34 -12.88
N ASN A 31 14.47 -0.21 -12.06
CA ASN A 31 14.24 -1.11 -10.92
C ASN A 31 12.89 -1.82 -10.85
N GLU A 32 11.99 -1.65 -11.80
CA GLU A 32 10.73 -2.38 -11.80
C GLU A 32 10.71 -3.43 -12.91
N GLN A 33 10.51 -4.69 -12.52
CA GLN A 33 10.12 -5.71 -13.48
C GLN A 33 8.72 -5.38 -14.00
N LEU A 34 8.63 -5.13 -15.30
CA LEU A 34 7.36 -5.06 -16.00
C LEU A 34 6.53 -6.31 -15.69
N THR A 35 5.32 -6.10 -15.19
CA THR A 35 4.38 -7.20 -15.05
C THR A 35 3.76 -7.50 -16.43
N LEU A 36 3.50 -8.77 -16.73
CA LEU A 36 2.81 -9.17 -17.96
C LEU A 36 1.50 -8.38 -18.16
N PHE A 37 0.78 -8.10 -17.08
CA PHE A 37 -0.48 -7.33 -17.11
C PHE A 37 -0.31 -5.87 -17.55
N GLU A 38 0.83 -5.25 -17.26
CA GLU A 38 1.13 -3.90 -17.73
C GLU A 38 1.45 -3.91 -19.22
N MET A 39 2.27 -4.88 -19.66
CA MET A 39 2.72 -4.97 -21.06
C MET A 39 1.57 -5.27 -22.03
N ASP A 40 0.61 -6.09 -21.61
CA ASP A 40 -0.56 -6.47 -22.41
C ASP A 40 -1.69 -5.44 -22.35
N SER A 41 -1.56 -4.42 -21.49
CA SER A 41 -2.58 -3.37 -21.35
C SER A 41 -2.49 -2.37 -22.52
N PRO A 42 -3.63 -2.00 -23.14
CA PRO A 42 -3.68 -0.93 -24.12
C PRO A 42 -3.31 0.46 -23.54
N LEU A 43 -3.25 0.56 -22.18
CA LEU A 43 -2.85 1.77 -21.46
C LEU A 43 -1.35 1.83 -21.19
N TYR A 44 -0.58 0.81 -21.60
CA TYR A 44 0.86 0.80 -21.41
C TYR A 44 1.53 1.90 -22.26
N ASP A 45 2.39 2.68 -21.61
CA ASP A 45 3.16 3.76 -22.21
C ASP A 45 4.61 3.65 -21.70
N SER A 46 5.53 3.32 -22.61
CA SER A 46 6.95 3.16 -22.29
C SER A 46 7.59 4.43 -21.75
N ASP A 47 7.13 5.60 -22.21
CA ASP A 47 7.70 6.89 -21.84
C ASP A 47 7.29 7.30 -20.40
N LYS A 48 6.17 6.76 -19.92
CA LYS A 48 5.63 7.02 -18.57
C LYS A 48 6.00 5.96 -17.55
N HIS A 49 6.41 4.77 -18.02
CA HIS A 49 6.60 3.61 -17.16
C HIS A 49 7.54 3.86 -15.98
N ASP A 50 8.63 4.58 -16.20
CA ASP A 50 9.68 4.80 -15.22
C ASP A 50 9.45 6.04 -14.34
N ASP A 51 8.79 7.07 -14.87
CA ASP A 51 8.73 8.40 -14.26
C ASP A 51 7.35 8.73 -13.67
N HIS A 52 6.32 7.96 -13.99
CA HIS A 52 4.95 8.18 -13.53
C HIS A 52 4.49 7.13 -12.53
N GLY A 53 3.76 7.57 -11.52
CA GLY A 53 3.04 6.68 -10.62
C GLY A 53 2.00 5.87 -11.38
N LYS A 54 1.67 4.67 -10.89
CA LYS A 54 0.73 3.75 -11.52
C LYS A 54 -0.51 3.57 -10.65
N VAL A 55 -1.64 3.37 -11.30
CA VAL A 55 -2.91 3.09 -10.64
C VAL A 55 -3.43 1.73 -11.08
N PHE A 56 -3.83 0.93 -10.11
CA PHE A 56 -4.48 -0.37 -10.32
C PHE A 56 -5.81 -0.37 -9.59
N THR A 57 -6.83 -0.96 -10.20
CA THR A 57 -8.16 -1.06 -9.60
C THR A 57 -8.68 -2.49 -9.62
N LEU A 58 -9.52 -2.82 -8.64
CA LEU A 58 -10.25 -4.06 -8.55
C LEU A 58 -11.68 -3.73 -8.11
N THR A 59 -12.68 -4.20 -8.87
CA THR A 59 -14.10 -3.93 -8.60
C THR A 59 -14.99 -5.16 -8.66
N CYS A 60 -14.68 -6.11 -9.52
CA CYS A 60 -15.52 -7.30 -9.76
C CYS A 60 -14.69 -8.43 -10.37
N ASP A 61 -15.28 -9.63 -10.37
CA ASP A 61 -14.77 -10.78 -11.13
C ASP A 61 -14.88 -10.46 -12.63
N LYS A 62 -13.75 -10.39 -13.29
CA LYS A 62 -13.63 -10.08 -14.73
C LYS A 62 -13.26 -11.31 -15.54
N ASN A 63 -12.55 -12.24 -14.94
CA ASN A 63 -12.12 -13.46 -15.60
C ASN A 63 -13.20 -14.58 -15.58
N GLY A 64 -14.31 -14.37 -14.87
CA GLY A 64 -15.41 -15.31 -14.76
C GLY A 64 -15.10 -16.53 -13.90
N SER A 65 -14.14 -16.42 -12.98
CA SER A 65 -13.75 -17.50 -12.06
C SER A 65 -14.79 -17.80 -10.98
N GLY A 66 -15.75 -16.89 -10.79
CA GLY A 66 -16.80 -16.97 -9.78
C GLY A 66 -16.40 -16.37 -8.43
N ARG A 67 -15.26 -15.69 -8.37
CA ARG A 67 -14.79 -14.94 -7.19
C ARG A 67 -13.93 -13.78 -7.64
N VAL A 68 -13.86 -12.74 -6.80
CA VAL A 68 -12.98 -11.60 -7.02
C VAL A 68 -11.64 -11.86 -6.34
N ASP A 69 -10.54 -11.83 -7.08
CA ASP A 69 -9.20 -12.06 -6.55
C ASP A 69 -8.11 -11.24 -7.25
N THR A 70 -6.86 -11.64 -7.05
CA THR A 70 -5.69 -10.92 -7.59
C THR A 70 -5.61 -10.89 -9.10
N ASP A 71 -6.23 -11.86 -9.77
CA ASP A 71 -6.19 -12.00 -11.22
C ASP A 71 -7.18 -11.05 -11.92
N ASP A 72 -8.08 -10.44 -11.14
CA ASP A 72 -9.02 -9.43 -11.61
C ASP A 72 -8.52 -7.98 -11.44
N ILE A 73 -7.29 -7.81 -10.90
CA ILE A 73 -6.71 -6.49 -10.75
C ILE A 73 -6.32 -5.93 -12.13
N GLU A 74 -6.80 -4.74 -12.43
CA GLU A 74 -6.52 -4.07 -13.69
C GLU A 74 -5.53 -2.92 -13.52
N PHE A 75 -4.64 -2.80 -14.50
CA PHE A 75 -3.90 -1.57 -14.69
C PHE A 75 -4.82 -0.49 -15.22
N SER A 76 -5.01 0.58 -14.45
CA SER A 76 -5.95 1.66 -14.77
C SER A 76 -5.27 2.88 -15.41
N GLY A 77 -3.93 2.83 -15.53
CA GLY A 77 -3.15 3.87 -16.18
C GLY A 77 -2.08 4.49 -15.26
N TYR A 78 -1.49 5.53 -15.79
CA TYR A 78 -0.47 6.32 -15.09
C TYR A 78 -1.08 7.55 -14.46
N LEU A 79 -0.51 7.95 -13.33
CA LEU A 79 -0.73 9.28 -12.77
C LEU A 79 -0.04 10.34 -13.64
N GLU A 80 -0.44 11.61 -13.52
CA GLU A 80 0.22 12.71 -14.23
C GLU A 80 1.64 12.97 -13.69
N GLY A 81 1.85 12.69 -12.40
CA GLY A 81 3.11 12.81 -11.71
C GLY A 81 3.69 11.47 -11.27
N ASP A 82 4.71 11.54 -10.43
CA ASP A 82 5.45 10.39 -9.91
C ASP A 82 4.67 9.55 -8.86
N GLY A 83 3.46 9.97 -8.52
CA GLY A 83 2.65 9.32 -7.48
C GLY A 83 2.94 9.81 -6.06
N ASP A 84 3.55 10.98 -5.92
CA ASP A 84 3.73 11.61 -4.61
C ASP A 84 2.37 11.85 -3.94
N PHE A 85 2.23 11.41 -2.69
CA PHE A 85 0.97 11.53 -1.95
C PHE A 85 0.50 12.97 -1.74
N ARG A 86 1.37 13.96 -1.90
CA ARG A 86 1.07 15.39 -1.80
C ARG A 86 0.47 15.97 -3.07
N SER A 87 0.54 15.25 -4.19
CA SER A 87 -0.02 15.70 -5.48
C SER A 87 -1.55 15.83 -5.40
N ALA A 88 -2.12 16.67 -6.27
CA ALA A 88 -3.56 16.89 -6.32
C ALA A 88 -4.31 15.61 -6.73
N GLU A 89 -3.76 14.83 -7.65
CA GLU A 89 -4.35 13.59 -8.13
C GLU A 89 -4.38 12.48 -7.05
N VAL A 90 -3.29 12.31 -6.28
CA VAL A 90 -3.28 11.33 -5.18
C VAL A 90 -4.18 11.79 -4.02
N LYS A 91 -4.28 13.11 -3.78
CA LYS A 91 -5.26 13.67 -2.84
C LYS A 91 -6.70 13.37 -3.27
N ALA A 92 -7.01 13.46 -4.56
CA ALA A 92 -8.34 13.12 -5.07
C ALA A 92 -8.67 11.63 -4.84
N LEU A 93 -7.71 10.73 -5.05
CA LEU A 93 -7.87 9.29 -4.73
C LEU A 93 -8.04 9.05 -3.22
N ARG A 94 -7.29 9.78 -2.38
CA ARG A 94 -7.47 9.77 -0.92
C ARG A 94 -8.88 10.17 -0.53
N ASP A 95 -9.38 11.25 -1.12
CA ASP A 95 -10.68 11.82 -0.78
C ASP A 95 -11.84 10.93 -1.25
N GLU A 96 -11.65 10.15 -2.32
CA GLU A 96 -12.58 9.11 -2.78
C GLU A 96 -12.63 7.90 -1.81
N ALA A 97 -11.51 7.53 -1.20
CA ALA A 97 -11.42 6.34 -0.36
C ALA A 97 -12.20 6.48 0.96
N ASP A 98 -12.79 5.39 1.44
CA ASP A 98 -13.33 5.29 2.80
C ASP A 98 -12.23 4.94 3.80
N ILE A 99 -11.29 4.08 3.40
CA ILE A 99 -10.21 3.57 4.25
C ILE A 99 -8.89 3.63 3.49
N ILE A 100 -7.85 4.12 4.15
CA ILE A 100 -6.49 4.22 3.61
C ILE A 100 -5.60 3.20 4.31
N ILE A 101 -4.91 2.37 3.53
CA ILE A 101 -3.99 1.36 4.06
C ILE A 101 -2.63 1.56 3.42
N THR A 102 -1.60 1.82 4.25
CA THR A 102 -0.30 2.22 3.72
C THR A 102 0.87 1.81 4.60
N ASN A 103 2.02 1.65 3.97
CA ASN A 103 3.32 1.50 4.61
C ASN A 103 4.26 2.59 4.07
N PRO A 104 4.16 3.83 4.58
CA PRO A 104 4.98 4.92 4.08
C PRO A 104 6.45 4.73 4.47
N PRO A 105 7.39 5.37 3.75
CA PRO A 105 8.76 5.51 4.22
C PRO A 105 8.78 6.13 5.62
N PHE A 106 9.57 5.59 6.54
CA PHE A 106 9.60 6.08 7.92
C PHE A 106 10.00 7.54 8.04
N SER A 107 10.82 8.05 7.11
CA SER A 107 11.20 9.45 7.02
C SER A 107 10.01 10.39 6.74
N LEU A 108 8.98 9.91 6.05
CA LEU A 108 7.77 10.66 5.67
C LEU A 108 6.56 10.32 6.56
N PHE A 109 6.73 9.46 7.56
CA PHE A 109 5.63 8.97 8.40
C PHE A 109 4.76 10.08 8.99
N ARG A 110 5.39 11.14 9.52
CA ARG A 110 4.69 12.26 10.16
C ARG A 110 3.83 13.04 9.17
N GLU A 111 4.41 13.32 8.00
CA GLU A 111 3.71 14.05 6.93
C GLU A 111 2.55 13.20 6.39
N PHE A 112 2.78 11.91 6.22
CA PHE A 112 1.76 10.98 5.74
C PHE A 112 0.60 10.85 6.73
N LEU A 113 0.89 10.75 8.03
CA LEU A 113 -0.15 10.70 9.05
C LEU A 113 -0.98 11.99 9.07
N ALA A 114 -0.32 13.16 9.03
CA ALA A 114 -1.01 14.46 8.98
C ALA A 114 -1.93 14.55 7.73
N TRP A 115 -1.43 14.08 6.58
CA TRP A 115 -2.17 14.04 5.33
C TRP A 115 -3.44 13.16 5.39
N ILE A 116 -3.38 12.02 6.11
CA ILE A 116 -4.55 11.15 6.32
C ILE A 116 -5.55 11.79 7.30
N LEU A 117 -5.04 12.33 8.41
CA LEU A 117 -5.87 12.96 9.45
C LEU A 117 -6.62 14.19 8.92
N GLU A 118 -5.95 15.01 8.08
CA GLU A 118 -6.56 16.15 7.39
C GLU A 118 -7.82 15.75 6.60
N ALA A 119 -7.79 14.57 5.98
CA ALA A 119 -8.92 14.07 5.20
C ALA A 119 -10.03 13.41 6.04
N GLY A 120 -9.83 13.22 7.33
CA GLY A 120 -10.80 12.58 8.22
C GLY A 120 -11.12 11.14 7.84
N LYS A 121 -10.19 10.42 7.20
CA LYS A 121 -10.40 9.06 6.71
C LYS A 121 -10.03 8.03 7.76
N GLN A 122 -10.70 6.88 7.72
CA GLN A 122 -10.23 5.70 8.45
C GLN A 122 -8.91 5.20 7.84
N PHE A 123 -8.05 4.64 8.66
CA PHE A 123 -6.76 4.19 8.15
C PHE A 123 -6.12 3.05 8.94
N VAL A 124 -5.23 2.34 8.27
CA VAL A 124 -4.23 1.45 8.84
C VAL A 124 -2.86 1.86 8.28
N ILE A 125 -1.97 2.29 9.17
CA ILE A 125 -0.63 2.74 8.78
C ILE A 125 0.43 1.95 9.54
N LEU A 126 1.43 1.44 8.82
CA LEU A 126 2.62 0.85 9.45
C LEU A 126 3.61 1.96 9.81
N GLY A 127 4.07 1.92 11.04
CA GLY A 127 5.03 2.88 11.56
C GLY A 127 6.06 2.23 12.48
N ASN A 128 7.11 2.99 12.79
CA ASN A 128 8.06 2.60 13.81
C ASN A 128 7.37 2.65 15.19
N MET A 129 7.70 1.72 16.08
CA MET A 129 7.18 1.69 17.44
C MET A 129 7.38 3.03 18.20
N ASN A 130 8.50 3.70 17.97
CA ASN A 130 8.77 5.00 18.58
C ASN A 130 7.82 6.12 18.12
N ALA A 131 7.06 5.91 17.05
CA ALA A 131 6.11 6.91 16.55
C ALA A 131 5.04 7.27 17.60
N ILE A 132 4.72 6.38 18.53
CA ILE A 132 3.78 6.65 19.63
C ILE A 132 4.20 7.85 20.50
N THR A 133 5.49 8.16 20.54
CA THR A 133 6.04 9.27 21.32
C THR A 133 6.14 10.58 20.54
N TYR A 134 5.81 10.56 19.25
CA TYR A 134 5.88 11.77 18.44
C TYR A 134 4.77 12.76 18.83
N LYS A 135 5.11 14.05 18.84
CA LYS A 135 4.15 15.10 19.16
C LYS A 135 2.96 15.16 18.18
N GLU A 136 3.13 14.64 16.97
CA GLU A 136 2.12 14.54 15.94
C GLU A 136 1.21 13.30 16.12
N VAL A 137 1.60 12.33 16.96
CA VAL A 137 0.90 11.05 17.16
C VAL A 137 0.26 10.98 18.54
N PHE A 138 1.01 11.33 19.58
CA PHE A 138 0.60 11.13 20.97
C PHE A 138 -0.74 11.81 21.34
N PRO A 139 -1.03 13.06 20.92
CA PRO A 139 -2.34 13.66 21.22
C PRO A 139 -3.51 12.83 20.71
N HIS A 140 -3.42 12.33 19.47
CA HIS A 140 -4.48 11.51 18.87
C HIS A 140 -4.68 10.17 19.59
N LEU A 141 -3.59 9.56 20.10
CA LEU A 141 -3.68 8.37 20.96
C LEU A 141 -4.36 8.68 22.28
N LYS A 142 -3.97 9.80 22.93
CA LYS A 142 -4.53 10.24 24.21
C LYS A 142 -6.02 10.54 24.11
N ASP A 143 -6.44 11.15 23.00
CA ASP A 143 -7.82 11.58 22.78
C ASP A 143 -8.69 10.47 22.16
N ASN A 144 -8.16 9.23 22.03
CA ASN A 144 -8.84 8.06 21.43
C ASN A 144 -9.28 8.25 19.98
N GLU A 145 -8.58 9.08 19.22
CA GLU A 145 -8.82 9.27 17.81
C GLU A 145 -8.12 8.21 16.94
N ILE A 146 -7.01 7.66 17.45
CA ILE A 146 -6.28 6.55 16.83
C ILE A 146 -5.92 5.49 17.86
N TRP A 147 -5.71 4.26 17.40
CA TRP A 147 -5.33 3.11 18.24
C TRP A 147 -4.12 2.40 17.69
N LEU A 148 -3.40 1.72 18.59
CA LEU A 148 -2.33 0.82 18.21
C LEU A 148 -2.90 -0.49 17.68
N GLY A 149 -2.10 -1.18 16.86
CA GLY A 149 -2.46 -2.50 16.36
C GLY A 149 -2.65 -3.53 17.48
N TYR A 150 -3.32 -4.63 17.16
CA TYR A 150 -3.71 -5.68 18.10
C TYR A 150 -2.54 -6.33 18.85
N LYS A 151 -1.37 -6.48 18.20
CA LYS A 151 -0.22 -7.13 18.84
C LYS A 151 0.49 -6.20 19.81
N SER A 152 0.92 -6.76 20.94
CA SER A 152 1.74 -6.05 21.92
C SER A 152 3.04 -5.56 21.29
N LEU A 153 3.47 -4.34 21.62
CA LEU A 153 4.72 -3.73 21.17
C LEU A 153 5.98 -4.51 21.63
N ASN A 154 5.87 -5.30 22.67
CA ASN A 154 6.97 -6.09 23.23
C ASN A 154 6.92 -7.56 22.79
N GLN A 155 6.11 -7.89 21.80
CA GLN A 155 5.98 -9.25 21.30
C GLN A 155 6.71 -9.41 19.97
N ASP A 156 7.62 -10.38 19.89
CA ASP A 156 8.29 -10.75 18.65
C ASP A 156 7.25 -11.20 17.61
N MET A 157 7.45 -10.78 16.37
CA MET A 157 6.68 -11.25 15.24
C MET A 157 7.46 -12.34 14.53
N TYR A 158 6.82 -13.51 14.37
CA TYR A 158 7.36 -14.61 13.61
C TYR A 158 6.75 -14.61 12.21
N PHE A 159 7.59 -14.85 11.22
CA PHE A 159 7.20 -14.90 9.82
C PHE A 159 7.65 -16.23 9.22
N ASP A 160 6.76 -16.87 8.47
CA ASP A 160 7.15 -17.95 7.60
C ASP A 160 7.83 -17.35 6.36
N VAL A 161 9.01 -17.87 6.06
CA VAL A 161 9.80 -17.44 4.90
C VAL A 161 10.11 -18.67 4.03
N PRO A 162 10.26 -18.51 2.71
CA PRO A 162 10.70 -19.60 1.84
C PRO A 162 12.02 -20.21 2.34
N ASP A 163 12.21 -21.52 2.17
CA ASP A 163 13.37 -22.25 2.70
C ASP A 163 14.72 -21.67 2.25
N GLU A 164 14.84 -21.29 0.98
CA GLU A 164 16.03 -20.62 0.44
C GLU A 164 16.39 -19.34 1.21
N ARG A 165 15.37 -18.55 1.56
CA ARG A 165 15.56 -17.32 2.34
C ARG A 165 15.88 -17.61 3.80
N LYS A 166 15.33 -18.68 4.35
CA LYS A 166 15.58 -19.13 5.71
C LYS A 166 17.05 -19.53 5.89
N GLU A 167 17.60 -20.30 4.96
CA GLU A 167 19.02 -20.68 4.99
C GLU A 167 19.92 -19.46 4.93
N TRP A 168 19.63 -18.50 4.05
CA TRP A 168 20.37 -17.26 3.96
C TRP A 168 20.33 -16.45 5.28
N LEU A 169 19.14 -16.33 5.90
CA LEU A 169 18.96 -15.62 7.17
C LEU A 169 19.75 -16.30 8.31
N LEU A 170 19.74 -17.62 8.37
CA LEU A 170 20.49 -18.37 9.38
C LEU A 170 22.01 -18.20 9.21
N ALA A 171 22.49 -18.23 7.96
CA ALA A 171 23.91 -18.03 7.64
C ALA A 171 24.42 -16.61 7.92
N ASN A 172 23.53 -15.60 7.88
CA ASN A 172 23.86 -14.18 8.06
C ASN A 172 23.30 -13.59 9.37
N LYS A 173 22.90 -14.44 10.31
CA LYS A 173 22.44 -14.00 11.63
C LYS A 173 23.61 -13.32 12.35
N LYS A 174 23.49 -12.00 12.58
CA LYS A 174 24.37 -11.28 13.50
C LYS A 174 23.94 -11.62 14.92
N GLU A 175 24.89 -12.09 15.72
CA GLU A 175 24.72 -12.26 17.16
C GLU A 175 24.43 -10.94 17.87
#